data_45b78f41fee81cabd307a9936c64a2ca
#
_entry.id   45b78f41fee81cabd307a9936c64a2ca
#
_cell.length_a   1.000
_cell.length_b   1.000
_cell.length_c   1.000
_cell.angle_alpha   90.00
_cell.angle_beta   90.00
_cell.angle_gamma   90.00
#
_symmetry.space_group_name_H-M   'P 1'
#
loop_
_entity.id
_entity.type
_entity.pdbx_description
1 polymer ?
#
loop_
_entity_poly.entity_id
_entity_poly.type
_entity_poly.pdbx_seq_one_letter_code
_entity_poly.pdbx_strand_id
1 'polypeptide(L)'
;MKYFISDLIVGMKHFAEFADWIESNKDPDFGIEFTAFTHDEAYWQALAAKVPQMTCPLTFHGPYVNIEATSDIGSEENVWLMESYKKVFALAMQNQVRHVVFHYSQLQFKPEEIPHKQ
;
A
#
# COMPACT_ATOMS: atom_id res chain seq x y z
N MET A 1 -15.58 -15.66 -4.48
CA MET A 1 -14.34 -15.02 -4.94
C MET A 1 -14.33 -13.59 -4.46
N LYS A 2 -13.17 -13.12 -4.00
CA LYS A 2 -13.06 -11.76 -3.49
C LYS A 2 -12.34 -10.88 -4.48
N TYR A 3 -12.85 -9.67 -4.64
CA TYR A 3 -12.26 -8.66 -5.51
C TYR A 3 -11.86 -7.46 -4.65
N PHE A 4 -10.67 -6.94 -4.91
CA PHE A 4 -10.19 -5.75 -4.21
C PHE A 4 -10.14 -4.60 -5.20
N ILE A 5 -10.76 -3.49 -4.81
CA ILE A 5 -10.80 -2.29 -5.64
C ILE A 5 -9.84 -1.29 -5.04
N SER A 6 -8.88 -0.83 -5.86
CA SER A 6 -7.87 0.11 -5.40
C SER A 6 -8.46 1.50 -5.19
N ASP A 7 -8.07 2.14 -4.10
CA ASP A 7 -8.46 3.52 -3.84
C ASP A 7 -7.86 4.51 -4.86
N LEU A 8 -6.91 4.07 -5.66
CA LEU A 8 -6.37 4.91 -6.74
C LEU A 8 -7.42 5.23 -7.81
N ILE A 9 -8.51 4.47 -7.87
CA ILE A 9 -9.58 4.75 -8.82
C ILE A 9 -10.23 6.12 -8.56
N VAL A 10 -10.22 6.55 -7.30
CA VAL A 10 -10.76 7.88 -6.91
C VAL A 10 -9.65 8.84 -6.48
N GLY A 11 -8.42 8.35 -6.37
CA GLY A 11 -7.30 9.11 -5.87
C GLY A 11 -7.13 8.97 -4.36
N MET A 12 -5.87 8.97 -3.90
CA MET A 12 -5.53 8.72 -2.50
C MET A 12 -6.24 9.68 -1.54
N LYS A 13 -6.38 10.94 -1.92
CA LYS A 13 -7.00 11.94 -1.04
C LYS A 13 -8.48 11.69 -0.77
N HIS A 14 -9.11 10.86 -1.58
CA HIS A 14 -10.54 10.52 -1.43
C HIS A 14 -10.74 9.13 -0.84
N PHE A 15 -9.72 8.56 -0.25
CA PHE A 15 -9.78 7.17 0.21
C PHE A 15 -10.88 6.94 1.25
N ALA A 16 -11.11 7.90 2.14
CA ALA A 16 -12.08 7.72 3.21
C ALA A 16 -13.52 7.67 2.69
N GLU A 17 -13.83 8.52 1.75
CA GLU A 17 -15.17 8.55 1.11
C GLU A 17 -15.39 7.26 0.32
N PHE A 18 -14.36 6.81 -0.38
CA PHE A 18 -14.42 5.56 -1.13
C PHE A 18 -14.64 4.38 -0.18
N ALA A 19 -13.91 4.36 0.94
CA ALA A 19 -14.06 3.31 1.94
C ALA A 19 -15.48 3.27 2.48
N ASP A 20 -16.05 4.42 2.81
CA ASP A 20 -17.41 4.50 3.30
C ASP A 20 -18.43 4.00 2.26
N TRP A 21 -18.18 4.29 0.99
CA TRP A 21 -19.06 3.81 -0.07
C TRP A 21 -19.02 2.28 -0.18
N ILE A 22 -17.83 1.68 -0.14
CA ILE A 22 -17.69 0.23 -0.19
C ILE A 22 -18.38 -0.41 1.02
N GLU A 23 -18.16 0.13 2.23
CA GLU A 23 -18.77 -0.40 3.44
C GLU A 23 -20.30 -0.36 3.37
N SER A 24 -20.86 0.72 2.81
CA SER A 24 -22.31 0.88 2.74
C SER A 24 -22.97 -0.08 1.76
N ASN A 25 -22.24 -0.57 0.78
CA ASN A 25 -22.78 -1.54 -0.17
C ASN A 25 -22.83 -2.97 0.36
N LYS A 26 -21.98 -3.28 1.35
CA LYS A 26 -21.99 -4.56 2.08
C LYS A 26 -21.95 -5.80 1.20
N ASP A 27 -21.24 -5.73 0.09
CA ASP A 27 -21.06 -6.91 -0.76
C ASP A 27 -19.86 -7.70 -0.23
N PRO A 28 -20.05 -8.96 0.21
CA PRO A 28 -18.97 -9.72 0.81
C PRO A 28 -17.86 -10.10 -0.17
N ASP A 29 -18.10 -9.97 -1.48
CA ASP A 29 -17.09 -10.28 -2.48
C ASP A 29 -16.17 -9.12 -2.80
N PHE A 30 -16.48 -7.91 -2.31
CA PHE A 30 -15.67 -6.73 -2.60
C PHE A 30 -14.96 -6.23 -1.36
N GLY A 31 -13.70 -5.91 -1.55
CA GLY A 31 -12.87 -5.29 -0.53
C GLY A 31 -12.14 -4.11 -1.12
N ILE A 32 -11.25 -3.53 -0.34
CA ILE A 32 -10.50 -2.34 -0.72
C ILE A 32 -9.01 -2.65 -0.69
N GLU A 33 -8.31 -2.18 -1.71
CA GLU A 33 -6.86 -2.09 -1.67
C GLU A 33 -6.51 -0.64 -1.39
N PHE A 34 -6.05 -0.38 -0.15
CA PHE A 34 -5.60 0.97 0.21
C PHE A 34 -4.16 1.18 -0.24
N THR A 35 -3.90 2.37 -0.76
CA THR A 35 -2.54 2.79 -1.04
C THR A 35 -1.90 3.22 0.27
N ALA A 36 -0.96 2.43 0.75
CA ALA A 36 -0.41 2.56 2.10
C ALA A 36 1.04 3.04 2.07
N PHE A 37 1.33 4.05 1.26
CA PHE A 37 2.66 4.67 1.24
C PHE A 37 2.50 6.15 0.95
N THR A 38 3.27 6.95 1.64
CA THR A 38 3.17 8.40 1.47
C THR A 38 4.28 9.09 2.24
N HIS A 39 4.66 10.29 1.77
CA HIS A 39 5.47 11.22 2.56
C HIS A 39 4.60 12.16 3.39
N ASP A 40 3.28 12.12 3.21
CA ASP A 40 2.34 12.98 3.92
C ASP A 40 1.90 12.30 5.21
N GLU A 41 2.41 12.78 6.33
CA GLU A 41 2.10 12.21 7.64
C GLU A 41 0.61 12.34 7.98
N ALA A 42 -0.03 13.41 7.54
CA ALA A 42 -1.46 13.59 7.78
C ALA A 42 -2.28 12.52 7.08
N TYR A 43 -1.90 12.19 5.84
CA TYR A 43 -2.55 11.10 5.12
C TYR A 43 -2.36 9.77 5.85
N TRP A 44 -1.12 9.50 6.29
CA TRP A 44 -0.83 8.25 7.00
C TRP A 44 -1.65 8.13 8.28
N GLN A 45 -1.74 9.20 9.05
CA GLN A 45 -2.53 9.19 10.30
C GLN A 45 -4.01 8.94 10.00
N ALA A 46 -4.54 9.56 8.95
CA ALA A 46 -5.93 9.36 8.56
C ALA A 46 -6.19 7.92 8.12
N LEU A 47 -5.27 7.34 7.34
CA LEU A 47 -5.39 5.95 6.91
C LEU A 47 -5.33 5.00 8.11
N ALA A 48 -4.37 5.21 9.01
CA ALA A 48 -4.20 4.36 10.17
C ALA A 48 -5.43 4.40 11.09
N ALA A 49 -6.09 5.55 11.16
CA ALA A 49 -7.34 5.69 11.93
C ALA A 49 -8.52 5.02 11.22
N LYS A 50 -8.54 5.04 9.90
CA LYS A 50 -9.66 4.49 9.13
C LYS A 50 -9.67 2.97 9.10
N VAL A 51 -8.51 2.35 8.98
CA VAL A 51 -8.40 0.90 8.79
C VAL A 51 -9.11 0.10 9.88
N PRO A 52 -8.96 0.40 11.18
CA PRO A 52 -9.67 -0.36 12.22
C PRO A 52 -11.18 -0.26 12.16
N GLN A 53 -11.72 0.72 11.45
CA GLN A 53 -13.16 0.92 11.33
C GLN A 53 -13.78 0.09 10.22
N MET A 54 -12.94 -0.53 9.38
CA MET A 54 -13.42 -1.26 8.22
C MET A 54 -13.83 -2.67 8.59
N THR A 55 -14.91 -3.15 7.97
CA THR A 55 -15.38 -4.52 8.13
C THR A 55 -15.23 -5.34 6.86
N CYS A 56 -15.05 -4.67 5.72
CA CYS A 56 -14.84 -5.38 4.45
C CYS A 56 -13.41 -5.94 4.38
N PRO A 57 -13.15 -6.88 3.48
CA PRO A 57 -11.79 -7.37 3.27
C PRO A 57 -10.86 -6.26 2.83
N LEU A 58 -9.63 -6.29 3.33
CA LEU A 58 -8.63 -5.26 3.04
C LEU A 58 -7.34 -5.89 2.55
N THR A 59 -6.68 -5.17 1.68
CA THR A 59 -5.28 -5.39 1.35
C THR A 59 -4.61 -4.02 1.21
N PHE A 60 -3.29 -4.00 1.29
CA PHE A 60 -2.53 -2.77 1.18
C PHE A 60 -1.61 -2.84 -0.02
N HIS A 61 -1.48 -1.71 -0.70
CA HIS A 61 -0.47 -1.52 -1.73
C HIS A 61 0.68 -0.74 -1.10
N GLY A 62 1.81 -1.40 -0.93
CA GLY A 62 2.99 -0.81 -0.31
C GLY A 62 3.77 0.09 -1.25
N PRO A 63 4.90 0.60 -0.77
CA PRO A 63 5.72 1.52 -1.55
C PRO A 63 6.21 0.93 -2.86
N TYR A 64 6.15 1.72 -3.91
CA TYR A 64 6.66 1.31 -5.21
C TYR A 64 7.31 2.46 -6.00
N VAL A 65 7.19 3.68 -5.50
CA VAL A 65 7.70 4.85 -6.21
C VAL A 65 9.19 5.01 -5.95
N ASN A 66 9.95 5.23 -7.03
CA ASN A 66 11.39 5.49 -6.95
C ASN A 66 12.19 4.41 -6.22
N ILE A 67 11.81 3.15 -6.43
CA ILE A 67 12.52 2.04 -5.80
C ILE A 67 13.98 2.01 -6.23
N GLU A 68 14.26 2.45 -7.45
CA GLU A 68 15.64 2.57 -7.92
C GLU A 68 16.48 3.47 -7.02
N ALA A 69 15.94 4.62 -6.65
CA ALA A 69 16.64 5.56 -5.79
C ALA A 69 16.82 5.04 -4.37
N THR A 70 16.05 4.03 -3.99
CA THR A 70 16.10 3.48 -2.64
C THR A 70 17.04 2.29 -2.50
N SER A 71 17.76 1.94 -3.56
CA SER A 71 18.68 0.79 -3.53
C SER A 71 19.94 1.05 -2.72
N ASP A 72 20.31 2.30 -2.52
CA ASP A 72 21.52 2.65 -1.76
C ASP A 72 21.21 2.63 -0.27
N ILE A 73 21.78 1.65 0.42
CA ILE A 73 21.55 1.50 1.85
C ILE A 73 22.04 2.75 2.59
N GLY A 74 21.14 3.30 3.41
CA GLY A 74 21.46 4.49 4.21
C GLY A 74 21.10 5.81 3.54
N SER A 75 20.72 5.80 2.27
CA SER A 75 20.20 7.02 1.64
C SER A 75 18.86 7.41 2.26
N GLU A 76 18.48 8.68 2.09
CA GLU A 76 17.19 9.15 2.62
C GLU A 76 16.03 8.34 2.04
N GLU A 77 16.10 8.05 0.74
CA GLU A 77 15.07 7.28 0.07
C GLU A 77 14.99 5.86 0.59
N ASN A 78 16.15 5.25 0.85
CA ASN A 78 16.17 3.90 1.41
C ASN A 78 15.60 3.88 2.83
N VAL A 79 15.98 4.85 3.66
CA VAL A 79 15.46 4.95 5.02
C VAL A 79 13.95 5.14 4.99
N TRP A 80 13.46 6.04 4.13
CA TRP A 80 12.01 6.24 3.97
C TRP A 80 11.31 4.96 3.56
N LEU A 81 11.88 4.24 2.59
CA LEU A 81 11.28 3.01 2.09
C LEU A 81 11.17 1.96 3.19
N MET A 82 12.26 1.77 3.93
CA MET A 82 12.29 0.77 5.00
C MET A 82 11.32 1.13 6.13
N GLU A 83 11.27 2.41 6.51
CA GLU A 83 10.32 2.86 7.52
C GLU A 83 8.87 2.73 7.04
N SER A 84 8.64 2.99 5.75
CA SER A 84 7.31 2.84 5.17
C SER A 84 6.85 1.38 5.22
N TYR A 85 7.73 0.43 4.88
CA TYR A 85 7.39 -0.98 4.99
C TYR A 85 7.08 -1.39 6.42
N LYS A 86 7.86 -0.91 7.39
CA LYS A 86 7.60 -1.21 8.79
C LYS A 86 6.22 -0.72 9.23
N LYS A 87 5.86 0.49 8.82
CA LYS A 87 4.55 1.07 9.13
C LYS A 87 3.43 0.25 8.51
N VAL A 88 3.58 -0.11 7.23
CA VAL A 88 2.55 -0.87 6.50
C VAL A 88 2.35 -2.24 7.12
N PHE A 89 3.44 -2.95 7.41
CA PHE A 89 3.34 -4.27 8.00
C PHE A 89 2.75 -4.21 9.42
N ALA A 90 3.13 -3.21 10.20
CA ALA A 90 2.57 -3.05 11.54
C ALA A 90 1.07 -2.80 11.48
N LEU A 91 0.63 -1.93 10.58
CA LEU A 91 -0.80 -1.64 10.42
C LEU A 91 -1.55 -2.89 9.95
N ALA A 92 -0.97 -3.64 9.03
CA ALA A 92 -1.56 -4.87 8.53
C ALA A 92 -1.71 -5.91 9.65
N MET A 93 -0.67 -6.10 10.45
CA MET A 93 -0.71 -7.06 11.54
C MET A 93 -1.71 -6.69 12.62
N GLN A 94 -1.80 -5.41 12.95
CA GLN A 94 -2.73 -4.92 13.97
C GLN A 94 -4.19 -5.10 13.57
N ASN A 95 -4.46 -5.17 12.27
CA ASN A 95 -5.83 -5.21 11.75
C ASN A 95 -6.14 -6.47 10.96
N GLN A 96 -5.30 -7.50 11.10
CA GLN A 96 -5.47 -8.80 10.44
C GLN A 96 -5.58 -8.69 8.92
N VAL A 97 -4.90 -7.71 8.34
CA VAL A 97 -4.76 -7.61 6.88
C VAL A 97 -3.70 -8.61 6.45
N ARG A 98 -4.08 -9.55 5.61
CA ARG A 98 -3.22 -10.70 5.29
C ARG A 98 -2.32 -10.47 4.09
N HIS A 99 -2.64 -9.50 3.25
CA HIS A 99 -1.93 -9.31 2.00
C HIS A 99 -1.46 -7.87 1.88
N VAL A 100 -0.19 -7.72 1.57
CA VAL A 100 0.40 -6.43 1.24
C VAL A 100 1.06 -6.60 -0.11
N VAL A 101 0.57 -5.85 -1.09
CA VAL A 101 1.15 -5.85 -2.42
C VAL A 101 2.30 -4.84 -2.44
N PHE A 102 3.45 -5.25 -2.94
CA PHE A 102 4.56 -4.33 -3.13
C PHE A 102 5.27 -4.66 -4.42
N HIS A 103 5.93 -3.66 -4.96
CA HIS A 103 6.66 -3.81 -6.21
C HIS A 103 8.11 -4.11 -5.93
N TYR A 104 8.60 -5.12 -6.59
CA TYR A 104 9.99 -5.51 -6.47
C TYR A 104 10.90 -4.45 -7.07
N SER A 105 10.50 -3.88 -8.21
CA SER A 105 11.27 -2.84 -8.87
C SER A 105 10.40 -2.04 -9.81
N GLN A 106 10.68 -0.74 -9.88
CA GLN A 106 10.09 0.17 -10.86
C GLN A 106 11.04 0.44 -12.01
N LEU A 107 12.21 -0.21 -12.02
CA LEU A 107 13.21 0.00 -13.04
C LEU A 107 12.78 -0.65 -14.36
N GLN A 108 13.11 0.03 -15.46
CA GLN A 108 12.91 -0.52 -16.78
C GLN A 108 14.24 -1.04 -17.29
N PHE A 109 14.53 -2.27 -16.92
CA PHE A 109 15.74 -2.94 -17.40
C PHE A 109 15.48 -3.57 -18.76
N LYS A 110 16.51 -3.56 -19.60
CA LYS A 110 16.56 -4.51 -20.69
C LYS A 110 16.85 -5.88 -20.11
N PRO A 111 16.37 -6.96 -20.74
CA PRO A 111 16.59 -8.29 -20.18
C PRO A 111 18.04 -8.62 -19.88
N GLU A 112 18.97 -8.14 -20.71
CA GLU A 112 20.40 -8.39 -20.52
C GLU A 112 21.00 -7.57 -19.38
N GLU A 113 20.30 -6.58 -18.86
CA GLU A 113 20.76 -5.75 -17.75
C GLU A 113 20.26 -6.24 -16.41
N ILE A 114 19.31 -7.17 -16.41
CA ILE A 114 18.75 -7.67 -15.16
C ILE A 114 19.76 -8.56 -14.47
N PRO A 115 20.14 -8.27 -13.23
CA PRO A 115 21.06 -9.13 -12.50
C PRO A 115 20.49 -10.53 -12.35
N HIS A 116 21.32 -11.51 -12.60
CA HIS A 116 20.93 -12.90 -12.39
C HIS A 116 21.11 -13.28 -10.94
N LYS A 117 20.02 -13.25 -10.20
CA LYS A 117 20.02 -13.68 -8.81
C LYS A 117 19.89 -15.19 -8.77
N GLN A 118 20.91 -15.81 -8.25
CA GLN A 118 20.97 -17.25 -8.18
C GLN A 118 20.63 -17.76 -6.80
#